data_32ab546ec21392065782c61bb9e3c63c
#
_entry.id   32ab546ec21392065782c61bb9e3c63c
#
_cell.length_a   1.000
_cell.length_b   1.000
_cell.length_c   1.000
_cell.angle_alpha   90.00
_cell.angle_beta   90.00
_cell.angle_gamma   90.00
#
_symmetry.space_group_name_H-M   'P 1'
#
loop_
_entity.id
_entity.type
_entity.pdbx_description
1 polymer ?
#
loop_
_entity_poly.entity_id
_entity_poly.type
_entity_poly.pdbx_seq_one_letter_code
_entity_poly.pdbx_strand_id
1 'polypeptide(L)'
;RGHQNHKWQTTQESLAFTLICRDKILGAEENRLVMAAMVSACSVLNRISDKNFYLRWPNDIWTREGKVSGILDEYNCVGGECSWVNLGIGINYMKKPALKKK
;
A
#
# COMPACT_ATOMS: atom_id res chain seq x y z
N ARG A 1 10.09 -4.46 2.67
CA ARG A 1 11.10 -3.80 1.97
C ARG A 1 10.53 -2.90 0.91
N GLY A 2 11.08 -1.82 0.68
CA GLY A 2 10.57 -0.89 -0.26
C GLY A 2 10.79 -1.31 -1.69
N HIS A 3 10.32 -0.48 -2.59
CA HIS A 3 10.41 -0.74 -4.00
C HIS A 3 11.82 -0.44 -4.45
N GLN A 4 12.44 -1.39 -5.09
CA GLN A 4 13.78 -1.21 -5.58
C GLN A 4 14.72 -0.82 -4.46
N ASN A 5 15.40 0.25 -4.57
CA ASN A 5 16.37 0.66 -3.58
C ASN A 5 15.81 1.53 -2.49
N HIS A 6 14.54 1.70 -2.47
CA HIS A 6 13.95 2.51 -1.43
C HIS A 6 13.95 1.77 -0.11
N LYS A 7 14.18 2.48 0.94
CA LYS A 7 14.08 1.93 2.25
C LYS A 7 12.82 2.40 2.88
N TRP A 8 12.12 1.47 3.47
CA TRP A 8 10.89 1.80 4.18
C TRP A 8 11.23 2.09 5.63
N GLN A 9 11.00 3.31 6.05
CA GLN A 9 11.27 3.69 7.41
C GLN A 9 10.07 3.39 8.27
N THR A 10 10.29 2.74 9.40
CA THR A 10 9.22 2.39 10.30
C THR A 10 9.45 3.01 11.65
N THR A 11 8.38 3.15 12.39
CA THR A 11 8.44 3.62 13.76
C THR A 11 7.62 2.67 14.59
N GLN A 12 7.54 2.92 15.87
CA GLN A 12 6.73 2.07 16.73
C GLN A 12 5.27 2.11 16.35
N GLU A 13 4.85 3.18 15.72
CA GLU A 13 3.47 3.32 15.33
C GLU A 13 3.22 2.90 13.89
N SER A 14 4.13 2.16 13.33
CA SER A 14 3.96 1.70 11.97
C SER A 14 3.26 0.36 11.94
N LEU A 15 2.58 0.11 10.83
CA LEU A 15 1.94 -1.16 10.59
C LEU A 15 2.43 -1.66 9.25
N ALA A 16 2.84 -2.91 9.21
CA ALA A 16 3.26 -3.52 7.96
C ALA A 16 2.71 -4.94 7.92
N PHE A 17 2.09 -5.29 6.80
CA PHE A 17 1.51 -6.61 6.68
C PHE A 17 1.39 -6.97 5.21
N THR A 18 1.13 -8.25 4.96
CA THR A 18 0.96 -8.74 3.60
C THR A 18 -0.36 -9.49 3.52
N LEU A 19 -1.11 -9.15 2.50
CA LEU A 19 -2.32 -9.89 2.17
C LEU A 19 -1.95 -10.87 1.08
N ILE A 20 -2.35 -12.12 1.27
CA ILE A 20 -2.02 -13.18 0.33
C ILE A 20 -3.31 -13.68 -0.29
N CYS A 21 -3.41 -13.53 -1.60
CA CYS A 21 -4.58 -13.98 -2.34
C CYS A 21 -4.17 -15.17 -3.18
N ARG A 22 -4.80 -16.30 -2.94
CA ARG A 22 -4.42 -17.53 -3.63
C ARG A 22 -5.44 -18.08 -4.60
N ASP A 23 -6.57 -17.39 -4.71
CA ASP A 23 -7.55 -17.79 -5.68
C ASP A 23 -7.04 -17.38 -7.06
N LYS A 24 -7.55 -18.03 -8.07
CA LYS A 24 -7.18 -17.66 -9.42
C LYS A 24 -7.68 -16.27 -9.72
N ILE A 25 -6.80 -15.43 -10.21
CA ILE A 25 -7.11 -14.05 -10.50
C ILE A 25 -6.69 -13.77 -11.93
N LEU A 26 -7.59 -13.20 -12.70
CA LEU A 26 -7.24 -12.82 -14.06
C LEU A 26 -6.20 -11.72 -14.01
N GLY A 27 -5.27 -11.77 -14.95
CA GLY A 27 -4.21 -10.79 -14.97
C GLY A 27 -4.72 -9.36 -14.96
N ALA A 28 -5.85 -9.11 -15.64
CA ALA A 28 -6.41 -7.77 -15.67
C ALA A 28 -6.98 -7.33 -14.33
N GLU A 29 -7.24 -8.27 -13.42
CA GLU A 29 -7.84 -7.95 -12.14
C GLU A 29 -6.79 -7.60 -11.08
N GLU A 30 -5.54 -7.89 -11.36
CA GLU A 30 -4.50 -7.65 -10.38
C GLU A 30 -4.42 -6.16 -10.04
N ASN A 31 -4.52 -5.29 -11.05
CA ASN A 31 -4.51 -3.86 -10.80
C ASN A 31 -5.71 -3.41 -9.99
N ARG A 32 -6.85 -4.03 -10.22
CA ARG A 32 -8.03 -3.68 -9.46
C ARG A 32 -7.87 -4.05 -8.01
N LEU A 33 -7.20 -5.16 -7.75
CA LEU A 33 -6.95 -5.59 -6.40
C LEU A 33 -6.10 -4.57 -5.65
N VAL A 34 -5.04 -4.08 -6.32
CA VAL A 34 -4.19 -3.05 -5.73
C VAL A 34 -5.00 -1.79 -5.45
N MET A 35 -5.80 -1.37 -6.42
CA MET A 35 -6.60 -0.16 -6.24
C MET A 35 -7.61 -0.31 -5.11
N ALA A 36 -8.23 -1.48 -5.01
CA ALA A 36 -9.19 -1.73 -3.94
C ALA A 36 -8.50 -1.64 -2.57
N ALA A 37 -7.31 -2.20 -2.48
CA ALA A 37 -6.56 -2.14 -1.23
C ALA A 37 -6.23 -0.70 -0.85
N MET A 38 -5.80 0.09 -1.83
CA MET A 38 -5.45 1.48 -1.57
C MET A 38 -6.64 2.31 -1.15
N VAL A 39 -7.75 2.15 -1.86
CA VAL A 39 -8.95 2.91 -1.55
C VAL A 39 -9.44 2.54 -0.14
N SER A 40 -9.40 1.25 0.17
CA SER A 40 -9.83 0.80 1.49
C SER A 40 -8.94 1.36 2.59
N ALA A 41 -7.64 1.30 2.39
CA ALA A 41 -6.71 1.79 3.40
C ALA A 41 -6.89 3.29 3.60
N CYS A 42 -7.01 4.03 2.51
CA CYS A 42 -7.18 5.47 2.59
C CYS A 42 -8.49 5.83 3.29
N SER A 43 -9.53 5.09 2.99
CA SER A 43 -10.83 5.32 3.61
C SER A 43 -10.78 5.09 5.12
N VAL A 44 -10.14 4.02 5.54
CA VAL A 44 -10.02 3.72 6.95
C VAL A 44 -9.21 4.81 7.66
N LEU A 45 -8.10 5.19 7.06
CA LEU A 45 -7.25 6.23 7.67
C LEU A 45 -8.01 7.53 7.83
N ASN A 46 -8.81 7.89 6.84
CA ASN A 46 -9.59 9.12 6.94
C ASN A 46 -10.67 9.04 8.01
N ARG A 47 -11.09 7.83 8.36
CA ARG A 47 -12.12 7.68 9.37
C ARG A 47 -11.57 7.70 10.78
N ILE A 48 -10.35 7.27 10.95
CA ILE A 48 -9.80 7.14 12.30
C ILE A 48 -8.84 8.27 12.67
N SER A 49 -8.68 9.24 11.78
CA SER A 49 -7.72 10.31 12.02
C SER A 49 -8.31 11.63 11.57
N ASP A 50 -7.83 12.70 12.19
CA ASP A 50 -8.22 14.05 11.78
C ASP A 50 -7.50 14.50 10.54
N LYS A 51 -6.47 13.81 10.14
CA LYS A 51 -5.71 14.24 8.98
C LYS A 51 -6.43 13.87 7.71
N ASN A 52 -6.08 14.56 6.66
CA ASN A 52 -6.64 14.27 5.36
C ASN A 52 -5.65 13.43 4.61
N PHE A 53 -6.08 12.21 4.28
CA PHE A 53 -5.27 11.28 3.51
C PHE A 53 -5.78 11.25 2.09
N TYR A 54 -4.89 11.17 1.13
CA TYR A 54 -5.30 11.09 -0.25
C TYR A 54 -4.41 10.11 -1.00
N LEU A 55 -4.96 9.60 -2.07
CA LEU A 55 -4.26 8.64 -2.90
C LEU A 55 -3.33 9.37 -3.84
N ARG A 56 -2.19 8.78 -4.06
CA ARG A 56 -1.25 9.29 -5.02
C ARG A 56 -0.86 8.15 -5.92
N TRP A 57 -1.18 8.30 -7.16
CA TRP A 57 -0.98 7.26 -8.15
C TRP A 57 0.49 6.88 -8.23
N PRO A 58 0.80 5.63 -8.37
CA PRO A 58 -0.16 4.53 -8.54
C PRO A 58 -0.47 3.79 -7.24
N ASN A 59 0.36 3.88 -6.21
CA ASN A 59 0.21 3.01 -5.06
C ASN A 59 0.65 3.62 -3.75
N ASP A 60 0.45 4.91 -3.60
CA ASP A 60 0.85 5.60 -2.38
C ASP A 60 -0.31 6.32 -1.74
N ILE A 61 -0.21 6.50 -0.43
CA ILE A 61 -1.15 7.34 0.31
C ILE A 61 -0.33 8.43 0.99
N TRP A 62 -0.78 9.65 0.85
CA TRP A 62 -0.07 10.82 1.34
C TRP A 62 -0.96 11.66 2.22
N THR A 63 -0.32 12.46 3.09
CA THR A 63 -0.94 13.60 3.72
C THR A 63 -0.16 14.81 3.27
N ARG A 64 -0.58 15.99 3.74
CA ARG A 64 0.18 17.19 3.43
C ARG A 64 1.60 17.10 3.90
N GLU A 65 1.85 16.28 4.89
CA GLU A 65 3.17 16.19 5.48
C GLU A 65 4.04 15.14 4.84
N GLY A 66 3.50 14.40 3.91
CA GLY A 66 4.32 13.42 3.20
C GLY A 66 3.63 12.10 3.03
N LYS A 67 4.40 11.16 2.55
CA LYS A 67 3.90 9.82 2.25
C LYS A 67 3.73 9.04 3.55
N VAL A 68 2.58 8.41 3.71
CA VAL A 68 2.32 7.60 4.90
C VAL A 68 2.15 6.13 4.59
N SER A 69 1.88 5.77 3.36
CA SER A 69 1.67 4.37 3.04
C SER A 69 2.11 4.07 1.62
N GLY A 70 2.58 2.87 1.42
CA GLY A 70 2.88 2.37 0.09
C GLY A 70 2.41 0.95 0.00
N ILE A 71 2.13 0.51 -1.21
CA ILE A 71 1.69 -0.85 -1.48
C ILE A 71 2.58 -1.41 -2.56
N LEU A 72 3.08 -2.61 -2.30
CA LEU A 72 3.91 -3.33 -3.25
C LEU A 72 3.21 -4.63 -3.56
N ASP A 73 3.00 -4.91 -4.84
CA ASP A 73 2.36 -6.15 -5.20
C ASP A 73 3.33 -7.07 -5.93
N GLU A 74 3.17 -8.35 -5.66
CA GLU A 74 3.92 -9.39 -6.33
C GLU A 74 2.94 -10.45 -6.78
N TYR A 75 3.19 -11.06 -7.91
CA TYR A 75 2.26 -12.04 -8.42
C TYR A 75 2.95 -12.95 -9.40
N ASN A 76 2.31 -14.06 -9.68
CA ASN A 76 2.77 -15.00 -10.66
C ASN A 76 1.64 -15.30 -11.63
N CYS A 77 1.75 -14.80 -12.84
CA CYS A 77 0.70 -14.95 -13.82
C CYS A 77 1.23 -15.66 -15.05
N VAL A 78 0.45 -16.59 -15.53
CA VAL A 78 0.78 -17.35 -16.73
C VAL A 78 -0.48 -17.42 -17.57
N GLY A 79 -0.36 -17.07 -18.85
CA GLY A 79 -1.49 -17.15 -19.73
C GLY A 79 -2.65 -16.27 -19.34
N GLY A 80 -2.35 -15.13 -18.75
CA GLY A 80 -3.39 -14.19 -18.37
C GLY A 80 -4.09 -14.50 -17.06
N GLU A 81 -3.60 -15.51 -16.36
CA GLU A 81 -4.21 -15.89 -15.10
C GLU A 81 -3.15 -15.90 -14.02
N CYS A 82 -3.44 -15.33 -12.88
CA CYS A 82 -2.51 -15.29 -11.76
C CYS A 82 -2.92 -16.31 -10.72
N SER A 83 -1.95 -17.12 -10.30
CA SER A 83 -2.22 -18.15 -9.31
C SER A 83 -2.15 -17.60 -7.89
N TRP A 84 -1.44 -16.51 -7.70
CA TRP A 84 -1.41 -15.86 -6.41
C TRP A 84 -1.01 -14.40 -6.60
N VAL A 85 -1.45 -13.58 -5.66
CA VAL A 85 -1.08 -12.18 -5.60
C VAL A 85 -0.80 -11.85 -4.15
N ASN A 86 0.32 -11.24 -3.89
CA ASN A 86 0.69 -10.77 -2.56
C ASN A 86 0.72 -9.26 -2.57
N LEU A 87 0.05 -8.65 -1.61
CA LEU A 87 0.05 -7.21 -1.45
C LEU A 87 0.74 -6.87 -0.14
N GLY A 88 1.89 -6.26 -0.25
CA GLY A 88 2.60 -5.77 0.92
C GLY A 88 2.19 -4.34 1.19
N ILE A 89 1.71 -4.06 2.37
CA ILE A 89 1.20 -2.75 2.73
C ILE A 89 1.91 -2.26 3.96
N GLY A 90 2.51 -1.08 3.84
CA GLY A 90 3.15 -0.46 4.97
C GLY A 90 2.49 0.87 5.25
N ILE A 91 2.22 1.14 6.51
CA ILE A 91 1.55 2.36 6.92
C ILE A 91 2.28 2.96 8.12
N ASN A 92 2.70 4.21 7.99
CA ASN A 92 3.26 4.96 9.09
C ASN A 92 2.20 5.94 9.55
N TYR A 93 1.39 5.49 10.49
CA TYR A 93 0.19 6.21 10.83
C TYR A 93 0.37 7.25 11.92
N MET A 94 0.81 6.80 13.06
CA MET A 94 0.81 7.66 14.23
C MET A 94 1.96 8.63 14.25
N LYS A 95 3.12 8.19 13.83
CA LYS A 95 4.28 9.02 13.90
C LYS A 95 5.09 8.83 12.66
N LYS A 96 5.36 9.90 11.96
CA LYS A 96 6.13 9.78 10.76
C LYS A 96 7.58 9.53 11.07
N PRO A 97 8.25 8.79 10.23
CA PRO A 97 9.70 8.72 10.34
C PRO A 97 10.26 10.11 10.11
N ALA A 98 11.53 10.26 10.34
CA ALA A 98 12.17 11.54 10.16
C ALA A 98 12.37 11.84 8.68
N LEU A 99 11.28 11.94 7.96
CA LEU A 99 11.32 12.23 6.56
C LEU A 99 10.89 13.61 6.31
N LYS A 100 11.31 14.13 5.20
CA LYS A 100 10.87 15.37 4.87
C LYS A 100 9.60 15.33 4.24
N LYS A 101 8.92 16.38 4.37
CA LYS A 101 7.77 16.51 3.67
C LYS A 101 8.11 16.67 2.27
N LYS A 102 7.33 16.43 1.45
CA LYS A 102 7.64 16.62 0.13
C LYS A 102 6.61 17.19 -0.61
#